data_c643b97561b26c361950d061992de7b9
#
_entry.id   c643b97561b26c361950d061992de7b9
#
_cell.length_a   1.000
_cell.length_b   1.000
_cell.length_c   1.000
_cell.angle_alpha   90.00
_cell.angle_beta   90.00
_cell.angle_gamma   90.00
#
_symmetry.space_group_name_H-M   'P 1'
#
loop_
_entity.id
_entity.type
_entity.pdbx_description
1 polymer ?
#
loop_
_entity_poly.entity_id
_entity_poly.type
_entity_poly.pdbx_seq_one_letter_code
_entity_poly.pdbx_strand_id
1 'polypeptide(L)'
;MVQYVTTRIDASFAALSDATRRGVLERLGRSDASITELADKFHMTLTGMKKHVGVLEQAGLVTTQKVGRVRTCRLGLRRLEEEAAWIERYRQLWDARFDELDKVIDELKQQEKANGRKPRE
;
A
#
# COMPACT_ATOMS: atom_id res chain seq x y z
N MET A 1 -7.19 -29.55 3.49
CA MET A 1 -7.29 -28.16 4.02
C MET A 1 -6.17 -27.32 3.48
N VAL A 2 -6.50 -26.22 2.85
CA VAL A 2 -5.48 -25.31 2.31
C VAL A 2 -4.96 -24.46 3.45
N GLN A 3 -3.65 -24.55 3.70
CA GLN A 3 -3.01 -23.68 4.67
C GLN A 3 -2.50 -22.44 3.93
N TYR A 4 -2.97 -21.28 4.34
CA TYR A 4 -2.48 -20.02 3.82
C TYR A 4 -1.29 -19.60 4.67
N VAL A 5 -0.12 -19.55 4.05
CA VAL A 5 1.07 -19.00 4.70
C VAL A 5 1.02 -17.50 4.46
N THR A 6 0.92 -16.74 5.56
CA THR A 6 0.98 -15.29 5.47
C THR A 6 2.37 -14.88 5.01
N THR A 7 2.45 -14.30 3.83
CA THR A 7 3.70 -13.81 3.30
C THR A 7 4.02 -12.43 3.87
N ARG A 8 5.26 -11.98 3.67
CA ARG A 8 5.67 -10.64 4.04
C ARG A 8 4.79 -9.57 3.39
N ILE A 9 4.44 -9.77 2.12
CA ILE A 9 3.60 -8.84 1.37
C ILE A 9 2.18 -8.78 1.94
N ASP A 10 1.64 -9.92 2.35
CA ASP A 10 0.32 -9.97 2.99
C ASP A 10 0.31 -9.19 4.30
N ALA A 11 1.33 -9.37 5.11
CA ALA A 11 1.47 -8.65 6.39
C ALA A 11 1.57 -7.15 6.16
N SER A 12 2.29 -6.72 5.14
CA SER A 12 2.43 -5.30 4.81
C SER A 12 1.11 -4.69 4.36
N PHE A 13 0.40 -5.34 3.46
CA PHE A 13 -0.91 -4.84 3.02
C PHE A 13 -1.92 -4.83 4.16
N ALA A 14 -1.92 -5.84 5.01
CA ALA A 14 -2.78 -5.85 6.18
C ALA A 14 -2.47 -4.68 7.12
N ALA A 15 -1.19 -4.42 7.37
CA ALA A 15 -0.77 -3.29 8.20
C ALA A 15 -1.20 -1.95 7.59
N LEU A 16 -1.11 -1.81 6.28
CA LEU A 16 -1.47 -0.58 5.57
C LEU A 16 -2.97 -0.39 5.39
N SER A 17 -3.78 -1.38 5.71
CA SER A 17 -5.23 -1.30 5.52
C SER A 17 -5.93 -0.43 6.57
N ASP A 18 -5.23 0.04 7.59
CA ASP A 18 -5.77 0.87 8.66
C ASP A 18 -5.25 2.31 8.56
N ALA A 19 -6.16 3.28 8.64
CA ALA A 19 -5.81 4.68 8.51
C ALA A 19 -4.87 5.18 9.60
N THR A 20 -5.07 4.73 10.85
CA THR A 20 -4.20 5.11 11.96
C THR A 20 -2.78 4.61 11.74
N ARG A 21 -2.64 3.36 11.29
CA ARG A 21 -1.31 2.80 11.01
C ARG A 21 -0.62 3.54 9.88
N ARG A 22 -1.33 3.89 8.82
CA ARG A 22 -0.76 4.73 7.74
C ARG A 22 -0.32 6.09 8.29
N GLY A 23 -1.13 6.69 9.16
CA GLY A 23 -0.79 7.96 9.80
C GLY A 23 0.46 7.87 10.67
N VAL A 24 0.63 6.76 11.40
CA VAL A 24 1.84 6.52 12.20
C VAL A 24 3.07 6.48 11.30
N LEU A 25 3.02 5.78 10.18
CA LEU A 25 4.14 5.72 9.23
C LEU A 25 4.48 7.10 8.69
N GLU A 26 3.48 7.88 8.32
CA GLU A 26 3.69 9.24 7.83
C GLU A 26 4.33 10.12 8.90
N ARG A 27 3.89 9.99 10.14
CA ARG A 27 4.48 10.74 11.26
C ARG A 27 5.94 10.34 11.49
N LEU A 28 6.24 9.05 11.48
CA LEU A 28 7.60 8.53 11.66
C LEU A 28 8.52 8.87 10.48
N GLY A 29 7.95 9.16 9.32
CA GLY A 29 8.71 9.64 8.17
C GLY A 29 9.37 10.98 8.40
N ARG A 30 8.93 11.76 9.39
CA ARG A 30 9.50 13.05 9.73
C ARG A 30 10.59 12.93 10.79
N SER A 31 10.36 12.12 11.81
CA SER A 31 11.29 11.89 12.91
C SER A 31 10.80 10.74 13.76
N ASP A 32 11.69 10.16 14.56
CA ASP A 32 11.32 9.15 15.52
C ASP A 32 10.34 9.72 16.55
N ALA A 33 9.53 8.87 17.12
CA ALA A 33 8.56 9.28 18.14
C ALA A 33 8.35 8.15 19.14
N SER A 34 8.05 8.49 20.39
CA SER A 34 7.68 7.51 21.40
C SER A 34 6.25 7.03 21.15
N ILE A 35 5.93 5.86 21.72
CA ILE A 35 4.54 5.35 21.67
C ILE A 35 3.59 6.35 22.33
N THR A 36 4.00 6.97 23.42
CA THR A 36 3.19 7.97 24.11
C THR A 36 2.89 9.17 23.21
N GLU A 37 3.91 9.69 22.50
CA GLU A 37 3.72 10.79 21.55
C GLU A 37 2.76 10.39 20.43
N LEU A 38 2.88 9.17 19.91
CA LEU A 38 1.98 8.68 18.88
C LEU A 38 0.54 8.54 19.39
N ALA A 39 0.37 8.01 20.59
CA ALA A 39 -0.94 7.88 21.20
C ALA A 39 -1.61 9.24 21.37
N ASP A 40 -0.86 10.22 21.85
CA ASP A 40 -1.36 11.58 22.03
C ASP A 40 -1.75 12.20 20.69
N LYS A 41 -0.89 12.08 19.68
CA LYS A 41 -1.15 12.66 18.36
C LYS A 41 -2.43 12.14 17.73
N PHE A 42 -2.69 10.86 17.87
CA PHE A 42 -3.85 10.20 17.25
C PHE A 42 -5.04 10.05 18.21
N HIS A 43 -4.96 10.68 19.38
CA HIS A 43 -6.04 10.66 20.39
C HIS A 43 -6.46 9.24 20.75
N MET A 44 -5.47 8.38 20.98
CA MET A 44 -5.68 6.98 21.31
C MET A 44 -5.13 6.65 22.68
N THR A 45 -5.62 5.55 23.25
CA THR A 45 -5.02 4.99 24.45
C THR A 45 -3.64 4.43 24.12
N LEU A 46 -2.79 4.37 25.15
CA LEU A 46 -1.46 3.77 25.01
C LEU A 46 -1.55 2.31 24.56
N THR A 47 -2.49 1.55 25.14
CA THR A 47 -2.72 0.15 24.79
C THR A 47 -3.13 0.00 23.33
N GLY A 48 -4.03 0.83 22.85
CA GLY A 48 -4.46 0.83 21.45
C GLY A 48 -3.31 1.15 20.50
N MET A 49 -2.50 2.15 20.84
CA MET A 49 -1.36 2.49 20.00
C MET A 49 -0.29 1.41 20.00
N LYS A 50 -0.06 0.75 21.14
CA LYS A 50 0.87 -0.38 21.18
C LYS A 50 0.47 -1.51 20.23
N LYS A 51 -0.82 -1.77 20.09
CA LYS A 51 -1.32 -2.79 19.15
C LYS A 51 -1.03 -2.39 17.71
N HIS A 52 -1.30 -1.14 17.34
CA HIS A 52 -1.00 -0.64 15.99
C HIS A 52 0.49 -0.69 15.67
N VAL A 53 1.32 -0.24 16.59
CA VAL A 53 2.78 -0.29 16.43
C VAL A 53 3.26 -1.74 16.33
N GLY A 54 2.69 -2.64 17.11
CA GLY A 54 3.02 -4.07 17.05
C GLY A 54 2.73 -4.69 15.69
N VAL A 55 1.59 -4.34 15.07
CA VAL A 55 1.25 -4.80 13.72
C VAL A 55 2.26 -4.29 12.70
N LEU A 56 2.62 -3.01 12.77
CA LEU A 56 3.61 -2.41 11.90
C LEU A 56 5.01 -3.02 12.09
N GLU A 57 5.37 -3.31 13.33
CA GLU A 57 6.65 -3.93 13.66
C GLU A 57 6.75 -5.35 13.10
N GLN A 58 5.70 -6.14 13.26
CA GLN A 58 5.66 -7.49 12.69
C GLN A 58 5.73 -7.50 11.17
N ALA A 59 5.19 -6.49 10.53
CA ALA A 59 5.30 -6.31 9.08
C ALA A 59 6.67 -5.78 8.64
N GLY A 60 7.55 -5.44 9.59
CA GLY A 60 8.87 -4.90 9.28
C GLY A 60 8.88 -3.43 8.86
N LEU A 61 7.75 -2.74 9.03
CA LEU A 61 7.62 -1.34 8.62
C LEU A 61 8.05 -0.36 9.71
N VAL A 62 8.12 -0.81 10.95
CA VAL A 62 8.53 -0.02 12.11
C VAL A 62 9.48 -0.85 12.96
N THR A 63 10.48 -0.22 13.53
CA THR A 63 11.31 -0.81 14.58
C THR A 63 11.11 -0.03 15.86
N THR A 64 11.23 -0.69 16.99
CA THR A 64 11.12 -0.06 18.30
C THR A 64 12.34 -0.34 19.13
N GLN A 65 12.71 0.60 19.96
CA GLN A 65 13.81 0.46 20.91
C GLN A 65 13.37 1.03 22.25
N LYS A 66 13.50 0.23 23.30
CA LYS A 66 13.17 0.67 24.63
C LYS A 66 14.45 1.16 25.33
N VAL A 67 14.45 2.42 25.75
CA VAL A 67 15.52 3.01 26.55
C VAL A 67 14.90 3.47 27.85
N GLY A 68 15.25 2.82 28.96
CA GLY A 68 14.61 3.09 30.24
C GLY A 68 13.12 2.72 30.18
N ARG A 69 12.25 3.69 30.43
CA ARG A 69 10.79 3.52 30.41
C ARG A 69 10.16 3.96 29.09
N VAL A 70 10.98 4.48 28.17
CA VAL A 70 10.49 5.05 26.91
C VAL A 70 10.74 4.09 25.78
N ARG A 71 9.67 3.77 25.04
CA ARG A 71 9.77 2.99 23.80
C ARG A 71 9.67 3.95 22.62
N THR A 72 10.78 4.06 21.89
CA THR A 72 10.88 4.91 20.71
C THR A 72 10.63 4.08 19.46
N CYS A 73 9.83 4.63 18.56
CA CYS A 73 9.51 4.02 17.29
C CYS A 73 10.19 4.76 16.15
N ARG A 74 10.62 4.03 15.14
CA ARG A 74 11.20 4.60 13.92
C ARG A 74 10.79 3.77 12.71
N LEU A 75 10.91 4.36 11.52
CA LEU A 75 10.66 3.60 10.30
C LEU A 75 11.61 2.42 10.20
N GLY A 76 11.09 1.28 9.77
CA GLY A 76 11.90 0.12 9.45
C GLY A 76 12.70 0.34 8.17
N LEU A 77 13.60 -0.60 7.87
CA LEU A 77 14.45 -0.50 6.67
C LEU A 77 13.72 -0.86 5.38
N ARG A 78 12.56 -1.50 5.50
CA ARG A 78 11.77 -1.88 4.32
C ARG A 78 11.07 -0.66 3.74
N ARG A 79 11.22 -0.49 2.41
CA ARG A 79 10.62 0.61 1.66
C ARG A 79 9.41 0.15 0.85
N LEU A 80 8.81 -0.98 1.21
CA LEU A 80 7.69 -1.57 0.48
C LEU A 80 8.07 -1.95 -0.95
N GLU A 81 9.29 -2.46 -1.16
CA GLU A 81 9.81 -2.80 -2.48
C GLU A 81 8.98 -3.87 -3.17
N GLU A 82 8.65 -4.95 -2.44
CA GLU A 82 7.84 -6.04 -2.97
C GLU A 82 6.41 -5.59 -3.28
N GLU A 83 5.86 -4.78 -2.40
CA GLU A 83 4.50 -4.23 -2.52
C GLU A 83 4.42 -3.29 -3.72
N ALA A 84 5.40 -2.41 -3.87
CA ALA A 84 5.48 -1.51 -5.01
C ALA A 84 5.63 -2.26 -6.33
N ALA A 85 6.45 -3.30 -6.34
CA ALA A 85 6.62 -4.14 -7.53
C ALA A 85 5.32 -4.86 -7.91
N TRP A 86 4.60 -5.37 -6.92
CA TRP A 86 3.31 -6.01 -7.17
C TRP A 86 2.29 -5.02 -7.75
N ILE A 87 2.21 -3.83 -7.16
CA ILE A 87 1.31 -2.78 -7.64
C ILE A 87 1.65 -2.38 -9.07
N GLU A 88 2.94 -2.24 -9.39
CA GLU A 88 3.38 -1.88 -10.73
C GLU A 88 3.03 -2.96 -11.74
N ARG A 89 3.22 -4.25 -11.41
CA ARG A 89 2.79 -5.34 -12.27
C ARG A 89 1.28 -5.33 -12.53
N TYR A 90 0.50 -5.04 -11.50
CA TYR A 90 -0.94 -4.94 -11.64
C TYR A 90 -1.32 -3.77 -12.58
N ARG A 91 -0.66 -2.63 -12.43
CA ARG A 91 -0.89 -1.48 -13.30
C ARG A 91 -0.55 -1.79 -14.75
N GLN A 92 0.54 -2.51 -14.99
CA GLN A 92 0.91 -2.95 -16.34
C GLN A 92 -0.14 -3.87 -16.97
N LEU A 93 -0.79 -4.72 -16.19
CA LEU A 93 -1.89 -5.55 -16.67
C LEU A 93 -3.05 -4.69 -17.18
N TRP A 94 -3.38 -3.64 -16.47
CA TRP A 94 -4.43 -2.70 -16.89
C TRP A 94 -4.03 -1.95 -18.16
N ASP A 95 -2.79 -1.46 -18.23
CA ASP A 95 -2.29 -0.74 -19.40
C ASP A 95 -2.35 -1.62 -20.65
N ALA A 96 -1.92 -2.87 -20.56
CA ALA A 96 -2.00 -3.82 -21.65
C ALA A 96 -3.44 -4.07 -22.10
N ARG A 97 -4.34 -4.17 -21.14
CA ARG A 97 -5.77 -4.37 -21.41
C ARG A 97 -6.38 -3.18 -22.14
N PHE A 98 -6.05 -1.97 -21.73
CA PHE A 98 -6.51 -0.75 -22.40
C PHE A 98 -5.92 -0.62 -23.80
N ASP A 99 -4.65 -0.98 -24.01
CA ASP A 99 -4.03 -0.97 -25.31
C ASP A 99 -4.74 -1.92 -26.27
N GLU A 100 -5.11 -3.11 -25.81
CA GLU A 100 -5.90 -4.05 -26.61
C GLU A 100 -7.25 -3.48 -27.01
N LEU A 101 -7.94 -2.81 -26.09
CA LEU A 101 -9.23 -2.17 -26.37
C LEU A 101 -9.09 -1.07 -27.40
N ASP A 102 -8.04 -0.26 -27.30
CA ASP A 102 -7.76 0.80 -28.28
C ASP A 102 -7.53 0.21 -29.66
N LYS A 103 -6.80 -0.90 -29.77
CA LYS A 103 -6.59 -1.59 -31.04
C LYS A 103 -7.90 -2.09 -31.63
N VAL A 104 -8.77 -2.68 -30.85
CA VAL A 104 -10.08 -3.14 -31.30
C VAL A 104 -10.91 -1.98 -31.81
N ILE A 105 -10.92 -0.87 -31.11
CA ILE A 105 -11.64 0.33 -31.52
C ILE A 105 -11.10 0.85 -32.86
N ASP A 106 -9.78 0.92 -33.02
CA ASP A 106 -9.15 1.36 -34.26
C ASP A 106 -9.48 0.41 -35.42
N GLU A 107 -9.43 -0.88 -35.20
CA GLU A 107 -9.82 -1.88 -36.20
C GLU A 107 -11.27 -1.71 -36.65
N LEU A 108 -12.18 -1.48 -35.73
CA LEU A 108 -13.60 -1.25 -36.03
C LEU A 108 -13.77 0.02 -36.84
N LYS A 109 -13.06 1.10 -36.52
CA LYS A 109 -13.09 2.34 -37.29
C LYS A 109 -12.55 2.15 -38.71
N GLN A 110 -11.48 1.37 -38.84
CA GLN A 110 -10.92 1.07 -40.18
C GLN A 110 -11.87 0.20 -41.00
N GLN A 111 -12.53 -0.79 -40.40
CA GLN A 111 -13.54 -1.60 -41.07
C GLN A 111 -14.71 -0.74 -41.56
N GLU A 112 -15.15 0.18 -40.74
CA GLU A 112 -16.25 1.09 -41.11
C GLU A 112 -15.87 1.96 -42.30
N LYS A 113 -14.65 2.48 -42.32
CA LYS A 113 -14.13 3.22 -43.49
C LYS A 113 -14.00 2.35 -44.73
N ALA A 114 -13.49 1.11 -44.57
CA ALA A 114 -13.33 0.17 -45.68
C ALA A 114 -14.67 -0.21 -46.30
N ASN A 115 -15.72 -0.26 -45.48
CA ASN A 115 -17.09 -0.58 -45.94
C ASN A 115 -17.79 0.62 -46.59
N GLY A 116 -17.11 1.76 -46.74
CA GLY A 116 -17.67 2.93 -47.41
C GLY A 116 -18.76 3.64 -46.63
N ARG A 117 -18.90 3.39 -45.36
CA ARG A 117 -19.89 4.07 -44.53
C ARG A 117 -19.42 5.50 -44.24
N LYS A 118 -20.20 6.44 -44.66
CA LYS A 118 -19.97 7.82 -44.28
C LYS A 118 -20.48 8.07 -42.88
N PRO A 119 -19.75 8.85 -42.07
CA PRO A 119 -20.26 9.25 -40.76
C PRO A 119 -21.60 9.97 -40.95
N ARG A 120 -22.58 9.63 -40.14
CA ARG A 120 -23.83 10.39 -40.11
C ARG A 120 -23.55 11.76 -39.53
N GLU A 121 -23.95 12.74 -40.28
CA GLU A 121 -23.92 14.12 -39.77
C GLU A 121 -24.93 14.34 -38.66
#